data_ae5a49cc7ce98ac4d8fec4276285d81d
#
_entry.id   ae5a49cc7ce98ac4d8fec4276285d81d
#
_cell.length_a   1.000
_cell.length_b   1.000
_cell.length_c   1.000
_cell.angle_alpha   90.00
_cell.angle_beta   90.00
_cell.angle_gamma   90.00
#
_symmetry.space_group_name_H-M   'P 1'
#
loop_
_entity.id
_entity.type
_entity.pdbx_description
1 polymer ?
#
loop_
_entity_poly.entity_id
_entity_poly.type
_entity_poly.pdbx_seq_one_letter_code
_entity_poly.pdbx_strand_id
1 'polypeptide(L)'
;MVMTEVQLHQIKKQLKRILGVKNGFYAKKFAGLNVDDIQSQEDFEKLPFTWKGDLREAYPLGLAAVPEEEIVRIHSSSGTTGTPVIIPYTKKDVDDWATMFARCYETAGITNLDRIHITPGYGLWTAGIGFQNGAEKLGAMTIPMGPGNTEKQLQMMQDMKSTVLCATSSYALLLAEEVEKRGIKDKICLRKGVVGSERWGDKMRNSIQSKLGIEMYDIYGLTEVYGPGIGIECKNQEGMHIWDDFLYVELLNPRTGEPVPDGEVGEIVLTTLVKEGAPLIRFQTHDLAYKYAEPCSCGLKYSRISKIIGRTDDMVKVKGCIIFPSTIEEVLKDIPGITGEYKAEVDHINGRDQLTLFVEAEGGTDRTEVSLGVAFHFKELSKMAPVVNVIGEGELPRSTKKTQRIFDNRE
;
A
#
# COMPACT_ATOMS: atom_id res chain seq x y z
N MET A 1 20.68 0.13 0.67
CA MET A 1 20.71 -1.33 0.29
C MET A 1 21.89 -1.52 -0.65
N VAL A 2 22.71 -2.56 -0.47
CA VAL A 2 23.82 -2.80 -1.41
C VAL A 2 23.26 -3.47 -2.67
N MET A 3 23.49 -2.85 -3.82
CA MET A 3 23.08 -3.37 -5.12
C MET A 3 23.95 -4.59 -5.48
N THR A 4 23.30 -5.67 -5.88
CA THR A 4 24.02 -6.85 -6.38
C THR A 4 24.44 -6.66 -7.83
N GLU A 5 25.46 -7.40 -8.27
CA GLU A 5 25.89 -7.40 -9.69
C GLU A 5 24.74 -7.80 -10.64
N VAL A 6 23.90 -8.75 -10.21
CA VAL A 6 22.71 -9.18 -10.99
C VAL A 6 21.73 -8.02 -11.14
N GLN A 7 21.46 -7.28 -10.07
CA GLN A 7 20.56 -6.10 -10.12
C GLN A 7 21.13 -5.00 -11.02
N LEU A 8 22.42 -4.69 -10.89
CA LEU A 8 23.07 -3.71 -11.76
C LEU A 8 22.98 -4.12 -13.24
N HIS A 9 23.22 -5.41 -13.55
CA HIS A 9 23.06 -5.92 -14.91
C HIS A 9 21.62 -5.74 -15.43
N GLN A 10 20.61 -6.08 -14.61
CA GLN A 10 19.20 -5.90 -14.98
C GLN A 10 18.84 -4.42 -15.16
N ILE A 11 19.31 -3.54 -14.30
CA ILE A 11 19.12 -2.09 -14.44
C ILE A 11 19.71 -1.58 -15.79
N LYS A 12 20.94 -1.98 -16.13
CA LYS A 12 21.55 -1.62 -17.42
C LYS A 12 20.72 -2.13 -18.61
N LYS A 13 20.16 -3.33 -18.49
CA LYS A 13 19.25 -3.89 -19.51
C LYS A 13 17.98 -3.04 -19.63
N GLN A 14 17.37 -2.65 -18.51
CA GLN A 14 16.19 -1.78 -18.52
C GLN A 14 16.51 -0.39 -19.10
N LEU A 15 17.63 0.21 -18.74
CA LEU A 15 18.07 1.48 -19.28
C LEU A 15 18.26 1.40 -20.81
N LYS A 16 18.91 0.34 -21.32
CA LYS A 16 19.04 0.11 -22.76
C LYS A 16 17.68 -0.04 -23.46
N ARG A 17 16.72 -0.72 -22.82
CA ARG A 17 15.34 -0.86 -23.31
C ARG A 17 14.65 0.49 -23.47
N ILE A 18 14.56 1.27 -22.38
CA ILE A 18 13.82 2.55 -22.37
C ILE A 18 14.47 3.63 -23.23
N LEU A 19 15.79 3.66 -23.35
CA LEU A 19 16.51 4.58 -24.20
C LEU A 19 16.44 4.20 -25.68
N GLY A 20 16.19 2.93 -25.99
CA GLY A 20 15.94 2.43 -27.34
C GLY A 20 14.61 2.88 -27.93
N VAL A 21 13.67 3.36 -27.12
CA VAL A 21 12.36 3.87 -27.57
C VAL A 21 12.54 5.27 -28.16
N LYS A 22 12.48 5.39 -29.47
CA LYS A 22 12.66 6.65 -30.17
C LYS A 22 11.58 7.67 -29.73
N ASN A 23 12.00 8.83 -29.25
CA ASN A 23 11.13 9.88 -28.69
C ASN A 23 10.33 9.48 -27.44
N GLY A 24 10.65 8.34 -26.80
CA GLY A 24 10.03 7.90 -25.56
C GLY A 24 10.28 8.87 -24.38
N PHE A 25 9.49 8.74 -23.34
CA PHE A 25 9.61 9.56 -22.13
C PHE A 25 11.04 9.54 -21.56
N TYR A 26 11.61 8.37 -21.35
CA TYR A 26 12.96 8.25 -20.79
C TYR A 26 14.08 8.67 -21.74
N ALA A 27 13.90 8.51 -23.05
CA ALA A 27 14.88 9.01 -24.02
C ALA A 27 15.06 10.53 -23.96
N LYS A 28 13.98 11.25 -23.60
CA LYS A 28 14.04 12.70 -23.33
C LYS A 28 14.62 13.00 -21.96
N LYS A 29 14.15 12.29 -20.92
CA LYS A 29 14.54 12.51 -19.51
C LYS A 29 16.03 12.23 -19.29
N PHE A 30 16.57 11.19 -19.91
CA PHE A 30 17.95 10.77 -19.81
C PHE A 30 18.76 11.10 -21.07
N ALA A 31 18.44 12.23 -21.71
CA ALA A 31 19.14 12.66 -22.93
C ALA A 31 20.67 12.77 -22.67
N GLY A 32 21.46 12.10 -23.50
CA GLY A 32 22.92 12.08 -23.37
C GLY A 32 23.47 11.03 -22.40
N LEU A 33 22.63 10.24 -21.72
CA LEU A 33 23.09 9.15 -20.86
C LEU A 33 23.71 8.03 -21.72
N ASN A 34 24.97 7.68 -21.42
CA ASN A 34 25.58 6.45 -21.90
C ASN A 34 25.46 5.37 -20.80
N VAL A 35 24.69 4.31 -21.08
CA VAL A 35 24.44 3.22 -20.12
C VAL A 35 25.72 2.51 -19.72
N ASP A 36 26.74 2.51 -20.58
CA ASP A 36 27.99 1.83 -20.29
C ASP A 36 28.84 2.58 -19.25
N ASP A 37 28.55 3.85 -18.98
CA ASP A 37 29.20 4.64 -17.93
C ASP A 37 28.69 4.28 -16.51
N ILE A 38 27.57 3.56 -16.41
CA ILE A 38 27.00 3.08 -15.14
C ILE A 38 27.71 1.78 -14.76
N GLN A 39 28.73 1.84 -13.91
CA GLN A 39 29.54 0.69 -13.50
C GLN A 39 29.32 0.29 -12.03
N SER A 40 28.69 1.14 -11.26
CA SER A 40 28.50 0.96 -9.82
C SER A 40 27.11 1.42 -9.38
N GLN A 41 26.75 1.12 -8.11
CA GLN A 41 25.59 1.66 -7.45
C GLN A 41 25.65 3.20 -7.39
N GLU A 42 26.82 3.77 -7.08
CA GLU A 42 27.01 5.22 -7.01
C GLU A 42 26.78 5.92 -8.35
N ASP A 43 27.12 5.28 -9.47
CA ASP A 43 26.80 5.84 -10.80
C ASP A 43 25.29 5.79 -11.07
N PHE A 44 24.63 4.71 -10.67
CA PHE A 44 23.17 4.58 -10.79
C PHE A 44 22.44 5.62 -9.93
N GLU A 45 22.91 5.87 -8.70
CA GLU A 45 22.31 6.82 -7.76
C GLU A 45 22.38 8.28 -8.25
N LYS A 46 23.24 8.59 -9.21
CA LYS A 46 23.30 9.92 -9.88
C LYS A 46 22.17 10.14 -10.89
N LEU A 47 21.46 9.08 -11.30
CA LEU A 47 20.33 9.23 -12.24
C LEU A 47 19.19 10.03 -11.59
N PRO A 48 18.52 10.90 -12.35
CA PRO A 48 17.40 11.67 -11.86
C PRO A 48 16.21 10.76 -11.48
N PHE A 49 15.43 11.20 -10.51
CA PHE A 49 14.21 10.52 -10.07
C PHE A 49 13.11 10.60 -11.13
N THR A 50 12.24 9.62 -11.13
CA THR A 50 10.96 9.63 -11.84
C THR A 50 9.83 9.95 -10.86
N TRP A 51 8.94 10.87 -11.24
CA TRP A 51 7.85 11.35 -10.43
C TRP A 51 6.51 10.94 -11.02
N LYS A 52 5.47 10.92 -10.20
CA LYS A 52 4.12 10.66 -10.69
C LYS A 52 3.64 11.70 -11.70
N GLY A 53 4.08 12.96 -11.58
CA GLY A 53 3.86 14.02 -12.57
C GLY A 53 4.42 13.65 -13.94
N ASP A 54 5.66 13.20 -13.99
CA ASP A 54 6.31 12.71 -15.21
C ASP A 54 5.48 11.62 -15.92
N LEU A 55 4.94 10.68 -15.14
CA LEU A 55 4.12 9.58 -15.69
C LEU A 55 2.79 10.09 -16.29
N ARG A 56 2.23 11.16 -15.73
CA ARG A 56 1.01 11.81 -16.27
C ARG A 56 1.28 12.52 -17.59
N GLU A 57 2.44 13.15 -17.72
CA GLU A 57 2.86 13.80 -18.98
C GLU A 57 3.06 12.80 -20.12
N ALA A 58 3.36 11.56 -19.79
CA ALA A 58 3.50 10.46 -20.75
C ALA A 58 2.17 9.83 -21.18
N TYR A 59 1.02 10.39 -20.79
CA TYR A 59 -0.29 9.88 -21.20
C TYR A 59 -0.50 9.95 -22.71
N PRO A 60 -1.16 8.95 -23.37
CA PRO A 60 -1.66 7.71 -22.76
C PRO A 60 -0.61 6.59 -22.69
N LEU A 61 0.24 6.39 -23.67
CA LEU A 61 1.18 5.26 -23.80
C LEU A 61 2.65 5.68 -23.91
N GLY A 62 2.98 6.92 -23.61
CA GLY A 62 4.35 7.44 -23.69
C GLY A 62 5.36 6.76 -22.78
N LEU A 63 4.90 5.95 -21.80
CA LEU A 63 5.74 5.08 -20.97
C LEU A 63 6.06 3.73 -21.63
N ALA A 64 5.39 3.37 -22.73
CA ALA A 64 5.59 2.08 -23.36
C ALA A 64 7.04 1.92 -23.83
N ALA A 65 7.67 0.82 -23.41
CA ALA A 65 9.03 0.44 -23.77
C ALA A 65 9.09 -0.79 -24.69
N VAL A 66 7.95 -1.11 -25.28
CA VAL A 66 7.72 -2.17 -26.27
C VAL A 66 6.77 -1.66 -27.36
N PRO A 67 6.74 -2.29 -28.56
CA PRO A 67 5.71 -2.04 -29.56
C PRO A 67 4.29 -2.26 -29.01
N GLU A 68 3.30 -1.51 -29.54
CA GLU A 68 1.91 -1.59 -29.03
C GLU A 68 1.31 -2.99 -29.19
N GLU A 69 1.68 -3.74 -30.23
CA GLU A 69 1.24 -5.13 -30.47
C GLU A 69 1.71 -6.13 -29.40
N GLU A 70 2.72 -5.79 -28.59
CA GLU A 70 3.18 -6.60 -27.47
C GLU A 70 2.43 -6.27 -26.17
N ILE A 71 1.64 -5.18 -26.15
CA ILE A 71 0.84 -4.77 -25.00
C ILE A 71 -0.44 -5.60 -24.95
N VAL A 72 -0.57 -6.46 -23.95
CA VAL A 72 -1.75 -7.33 -23.77
C VAL A 72 -2.73 -6.80 -22.74
N ARG A 73 -2.32 -5.82 -21.93
CA ARG A 73 -3.13 -5.25 -20.85
C ARG A 73 -2.67 -3.84 -20.52
N ILE A 74 -3.60 -3.00 -20.07
CA ILE A 74 -3.31 -1.73 -19.41
C ILE A 74 -3.96 -1.67 -18.06
N HIS A 75 -3.34 -0.95 -17.12
CA HIS A 75 -3.94 -0.52 -15.86
C HIS A 75 -3.77 0.98 -15.68
N SER A 76 -4.61 1.55 -14.83
CA SER A 76 -4.62 2.99 -14.58
C SER A 76 -4.65 3.29 -13.09
N SER A 77 -3.96 4.34 -12.69
CA SER A 77 -4.18 4.95 -11.38
C SER A 77 -5.58 5.58 -11.31
N SER A 78 -6.10 5.80 -10.09
CA SER A 78 -7.48 6.32 -9.89
C SER A 78 -7.75 7.70 -10.48
N GLY A 79 -6.71 8.47 -10.82
CA GLY A 79 -6.85 9.76 -11.51
C GLY A 79 -7.62 10.82 -10.71
N THR A 80 -7.76 10.70 -9.40
CA THR A 80 -8.54 11.61 -8.55
C THR A 80 -8.08 13.08 -8.63
N THR A 81 -6.86 13.31 -9.08
CA THR A 81 -6.23 14.63 -9.16
C THR A 81 -5.82 15.03 -10.58
N GLY A 82 -6.52 14.59 -11.62
CA GLY A 82 -6.25 14.97 -13.02
C GLY A 82 -6.04 13.78 -13.96
N THR A 83 -5.17 13.94 -14.98
CA THR A 83 -4.86 12.91 -15.97
C THR A 83 -4.39 11.62 -15.30
N PRO A 84 -5.01 10.46 -15.58
CA PRO A 84 -4.59 9.19 -15.00
C PRO A 84 -3.23 8.76 -15.54
N VAL A 85 -2.49 7.97 -14.77
CA VAL A 85 -1.30 7.27 -15.25
C VAL A 85 -1.74 5.95 -15.88
N ILE A 86 -1.34 5.69 -17.12
CA ILE A 86 -1.60 4.41 -17.79
C ILE A 86 -0.32 3.59 -17.80
N ILE A 87 -0.43 2.36 -17.32
CA ILE A 87 0.69 1.41 -17.26
C ILE A 87 0.39 0.25 -18.19
N PRO A 88 1.15 0.11 -19.29
CA PRO A 88 1.06 -1.03 -20.19
C PRO A 88 1.82 -2.25 -19.64
N TYR A 89 1.30 -3.43 -19.95
CA TYR A 89 1.85 -4.73 -19.56
C TYR A 89 2.00 -5.63 -20.79
N THR A 90 3.15 -6.27 -20.91
CA THR A 90 3.35 -7.40 -21.81
C THR A 90 2.77 -8.68 -21.18
N LYS A 91 2.72 -9.76 -21.98
CA LYS A 91 2.34 -11.08 -21.45
C LYS A 91 3.28 -11.53 -20.32
N LYS A 92 4.59 -11.21 -20.46
CA LYS A 92 5.59 -11.50 -19.42
C LYS A 92 5.31 -10.70 -18.14
N ASP A 93 5.01 -9.40 -18.28
CA ASP A 93 4.70 -8.55 -17.11
C ASP A 93 3.50 -9.07 -16.32
N VAL A 94 2.47 -9.56 -17.03
CA VAL A 94 1.29 -10.18 -16.39
C VAL A 94 1.67 -11.45 -15.64
N ASP A 95 2.54 -12.29 -16.21
CA ASP A 95 2.99 -13.53 -15.56
C ASP A 95 3.95 -13.26 -14.40
N ASP A 96 4.86 -12.31 -14.54
CA ASP A 96 5.74 -11.85 -13.46
C ASP A 96 4.93 -11.35 -12.25
N TRP A 97 3.91 -10.54 -12.51
CA TRP A 97 3.02 -10.03 -11.46
C TRP A 97 2.23 -11.15 -10.78
N ALA A 98 1.69 -12.09 -11.56
CA ALA A 98 1.02 -13.26 -11.01
C ALA A 98 1.98 -14.11 -10.14
N THR A 99 3.26 -14.20 -10.53
CA THR A 99 4.30 -14.90 -9.77
C THR A 99 4.58 -14.21 -8.43
N MET A 100 4.76 -12.89 -8.42
CA MET A 100 4.94 -12.12 -7.18
C MET A 100 3.74 -12.29 -6.25
N PHE A 101 2.54 -12.27 -6.82
CA PHE A 101 1.31 -12.39 -6.03
C PHE A 101 1.11 -13.80 -5.46
N ALA A 102 1.44 -14.86 -6.22
CA ALA A 102 1.44 -16.23 -5.72
C ALA A 102 2.42 -16.40 -4.54
N ARG A 103 3.63 -15.79 -4.63
CA ARG A 103 4.59 -15.74 -3.52
C ARG A 103 4.01 -15.03 -2.29
N CYS A 104 3.21 -13.98 -2.47
CA CYS A 104 2.50 -13.33 -1.36
C CYS A 104 1.59 -14.31 -0.64
N TYR A 105 0.79 -15.06 -1.38
CA TYR A 105 -0.08 -16.07 -0.79
C TYR A 105 0.71 -17.17 -0.07
N GLU A 106 1.74 -17.71 -0.69
CA GLU A 106 2.62 -18.71 -0.09
C GLU A 106 3.28 -18.20 1.20
N THR A 107 3.75 -16.94 1.20
CA THR A 107 4.35 -16.27 2.36
C THR A 107 3.35 -16.13 3.51
N ALA A 108 2.08 -15.87 3.22
CA ALA A 108 0.99 -15.86 4.19
C ALA A 108 0.53 -17.30 4.57
N GLY A 109 1.16 -18.36 4.02
CA GLY A 109 0.79 -19.75 4.26
C GLY A 109 -0.57 -20.13 3.66
N ILE A 110 -0.93 -19.49 2.54
CA ILE A 110 -2.10 -19.81 1.70
C ILE A 110 -1.63 -20.79 0.62
N THR A 111 -2.45 -21.76 0.29
CA THR A 111 -2.11 -22.86 -0.61
C THR A 111 -3.16 -23.04 -1.71
N ASN A 112 -2.91 -23.95 -2.64
CA ASN A 112 -3.84 -24.34 -3.68
C ASN A 112 -5.14 -24.99 -3.16
N LEU A 113 -5.20 -25.38 -1.88
CA LEU A 113 -6.40 -25.92 -1.25
C LEU A 113 -7.36 -24.83 -0.75
N ASP A 114 -6.94 -23.57 -0.82
CA ASP A 114 -7.71 -22.44 -0.33
C ASP A 114 -8.76 -21.95 -1.33
N ARG A 115 -9.76 -21.27 -0.77
CA ARG A 115 -10.84 -20.62 -1.50
C ARG A 115 -10.75 -19.12 -1.23
N ILE A 116 -10.25 -18.38 -2.21
CA ILE A 116 -9.84 -16.99 -2.07
C ILE A 116 -10.98 -16.06 -2.51
N HIS A 117 -11.58 -15.39 -1.54
CA HIS A 117 -12.68 -14.45 -1.72
C HIS A 117 -12.12 -13.05 -1.96
N ILE A 118 -12.33 -12.50 -3.16
CA ILE A 118 -11.70 -11.26 -3.62
C ILE A 118 -12.75 -10.16 -3.70
N THR A 119 -12.63 -9.15 -2.83
CA THR A 119 -13.54 -8.01 -2.78
C THR A 119 -13.04 -6.72 -3.43
N PRO A 120 -11.72 -6.49 -3.67
CA PRO A 120 -11.25 -5.28 -4.34
C PRO A 120 -11.76 -5.13 -5.78
N GLY A 121 -11.78 -3.86 -6.26
CA GLY A 121 -12.32 -3.52 -7.57
C GLY A 121 -11.55 -4.09 -8.74
N TYR A 122 -12.29 -4.40 -9.78
CA TYR A 122 -11.82 -4.83 -11.11
C TYR A 122 -11.87 -3.67 -12.12
N GLY A 123 -11.52 -3.92 -13.35
CA GLY A 123 -11.50 -2.95 -14.44
C GLY A 123 -10.09 -2.41 -14.68
N LEU A 124 -9.95 -1.09 -14.83
CA LEU A 124 -8.65 -0.44 -15.01
C LEU A 124 -7.77 -0.49 -13.76
N TRP A 125 -8.35 -0.78 -12.60
CA TRP A 125 -7.64 -0.86 -11.33
C TRP A 125 -6.85 -2.16 -11.22
N THR A 126 -5.73 -2.12 -10.51
CA THR A 126 -4.84 -3.27 -10.34
C THR A 126 -5.30 -4.26 -9.28
N ALA A 127 -6.09 -3.81 -8.28
CA ALA A 127 -6.30 -4.60 -7.08
C ALA A 127 -7.00 -5.95 -7.34
N GLY A 128 -8.25 -5.98 -7.79
CA GLY A 128 -9.01 -7.22 -7.98
C GLY A 128 -8.31 -8.24 -8.87
N ILE A 129 -7.82 -7.78 -10.04
CA ILE A 129 -7.16 -8.66 -11.01
C ILE A 129 -5.80 -9.17 -10.53
N GLY A 130 -5.08 -8.39 -9.71
CA GLY A 130 -3.81 -8.83 -9.12
C GLY A 130 -4.02 -10.01 -8.17
N PHE A 131 -4.96 -9.88 -7.25
CA PHE A 131 -5.37 -10.94 -6.35
C PHE A 131 -5.82 -12.20 -7.11
N GLN A 132 -6.62 -12.04 -8.16
CA GLN A 132 -7.09 -13.14 -8.98
C GLN A 132 -5.96 -13.85 -9.70
N ASN A 133 -5.11 -13.14 -10.44
CA ASN A 133 -3.99 -13.73 -11.19
C ASN A 133 -3.07 -14.55 -10.28
N GLY A 134 -2.77 -14.02 -9.07
CA GLY A 134 -1.95 -14.74 -8.10
C GLY A 134 -2.63 -15.99 -7.55
N ALA A 135 -3.93 -15.93 -7.26
CA ALA A 135 -4.71 -17.06 -6.79
C ALA A 135 -4.79 -18.19 -7.84
N GLU A 136 -5.05 -17.83 -9.09
CA GLU A 136 -5.08 -18.78 -10.23
C GLU A 136 -3.68 -19.37 -10.48
N LYS A 137 -2.61 -18.58 -10.39
CA LYS A 137 -1.23 -19.07 -10.51
C LYS A 137 -0.84 -20.02 -9.38
N LEU A 138 -1.31 -19.78 -8.16
CA LEU A 138 -1.16 -20.66 -7.02
C LEU A 138 -1.95 -21.99 -7.19
N GLY A 139 -2.96 -21.98 -8.06
CA GLY A 139 -3.89 -23.10 -8.25
C GLY A 139 -5.03 -23.15 -7.22
N ALA A 140 -5.27 -22.05 -6.49
CA ALA A 140 -6.35 -21.94 -5.52
C ALA A 140 -7.70 -21.60 -6.19
N MET A 141 -8.80 -21.97 -5.54
CA MET A 141 -10.13 -21.58 -6.01
C MET A 141 -10.34 -20.08 -5.84
N THR A 142 -10.56 -19.38 -6.94
CA THR A 142 -10.80 -17.94 -6.95
C THR A 142 -12.28 -17.60 -6.95
N ILE A 143 -12.71 -16.71 -6.05
CA ILE A 143 -14.09 -16.20 -5.93
C ILE A 143 -14.04 -14.69 -6.18
N PRO A 144 -14.17 -14.23 -7.46
CA PRO A 144 -13.93 -12.85 -7.88
C PRO A 144 -15.19 -11.98 -7.71
N MET A 145 -15.52 -11.62 -6.48
CA MET A 145 -16.75 -10.89 -6.16
C MET A 145 -16.72 -9.41 -6.57
N GLY A 146 -15.55 -8.77 -6.44
CA GLY A 146 -15.48 -7.32 -6.59
C GLY A 146 -16.08 -6.55 -5.41
N PRO A 147 -16.14 -5.20 -5.46
CA PRO A 147 -16.52 -4.38 -4.31
C PRO A 147 -18.04 -4.28 -4.11
N GLY A 148 -18.43 -3.97 -2.88
CA GLY A 148 -19.82 -3.67 -2.51
C GLY A 148 -20.69 -4.90 -2.34
N ASN A 149 -21.99 -4.68 -2.23
CA ASN A 149 -23.03 -5.71 -2.00
C ASN A 149 -22.71 -6.66 -0.84
N THR A 150 -22.54 -6.09 0.36
CA THR A 150 -22.15 -6.79 1.59
C THR A 150 -23.00 -8.03 1.85
N GLU A 151 -24.30 -7.97 1.59
CA GLU A 151 -25.21 -9.12 1.74
C GLU A 151 -24.76 -10.31 0.88
N LYS A 152 -24.50 -10.04 -0.42
CA LYS A 152 -24.02 -11.07 -1.35
C LYS A 152 -22.65 -11.59 -1.01
N GLN A 153 -21.76 -10.72 -0.51
CA GLN A 153 -20.42 -11.13 -0.02
C GLN A 153 -20.57 -12.18 1.08
N LEU A 154 -21.36 -11.88 2.12
CA LEU A 154 -21.56 -12.77 3.26
C LEU A 154 -22.23 -14.09 2.86
N GLN A 155 -23.22 -14.02 1.96
CA GLN A 155 -23.85 -15.21 1.41
C GLN A 155 -22.82 -16.10 0.69
N MET A 156 -22.04 -15.53 -0.24
CA MET A 156 -21.05 -16.28 -1.01
C MET A 156 -19.91 -16.83 -0.15
N MET A 157 -19.50 -16.11 0.91
CA MET A 157 -18.51 -16.62 1.87
C MET A 157 -18.99 -17.93 2.53
N GLN A 158 -20.27 -18.00 2.90
CA GLN A 158 -20.86 -19.19 3.49
C GLN A 158 -21.04 -20.31 2.46
N ASP A 159 -21.68 -20.02 1.31
CA ASP A 159 -22.01 -21.01 0.28
C ASP A 159 -20.74 -21.63 -0.32
N MET A 160 -19.73 -20.80 -0.61
CA MET A 160 -18.46 -21.25 -1.18
C MET A 160 -17.45 -21.69 -0.12
N LYS A 161 -17.76 -21.56 1.17
CA LYS A 161 -16.85 -21.87 2.29
C LYS A 161 -15.49 -21.21 2.08
N SER A 162 -15.48 -19.90 1.83
CA SER A 162 -14.27 -19.13 1.60
C SER A 162 -13.30 -19.25 2.77
N THR A 163 -12.02 -19.49 2.51
CA THR A 163 -10.99 -19.68 3.54
C THR A 163 -10.06 -18.48 3.67
N VAL A 164 -9.98 -17.64 2.63
CA VAL A 164 -9.15 -16.43 2.58
C VAL A 164 -10.00 -15.25 2.13
N LEU A 165 -9.87 -14.13 2.83
CA LEU A 165 -10.48 -12.85 2.46
C LEU A 165 -9.40 -11.92 1.90
N CYS A 166 -9.60 -11.41 0.67
CA CYS A 166 -8.83 -10.31 0.11
C CYS A 166 -9.71 -9.05 0.08
N ALA A 167 -9.26 -7.98 0.74
CA ALA A 167 -10.05 -6.75 0.89
C ALA A 167 -9.16 -5.50 1.06
N THR A 168 -9.76 -4.31 1.00
CA THR A 168 -9.18 -3.15 1.68
C THR A 168 -9.40 -3.28 3.19
N SER A 169 -8.57 -2.64 4.01
CA SER A 169 -8.70 -2.73 5.46
C SER A 169 -10.04 -2.21 5.98
N SER A 170 -10.52 -1.10 5.45
CA SER A 170 -11.83 -0.54 5.82
C SER A 170 -12.99 -1.47 5.45
N TYR A 171 -12.92 -2.15 4.29
CA TYR A 171 -13.97 -3.07 3.90
C TYR A 171 -13.92 -4.40 4.67
N ALA A 172 -12.72 -4.86 5.03
CA ALA A 172 -12.55 -6.01 5.92
C ALA A 172 -13.14 -5.74 7.31
N LEU A 173 -12.98 -4.52 7.84
CA LEU A 173 -13.61 -4.11 9.09
C LEU A 173 -15.14 -4.11 8.98
N LEU A 174 -15.68 -3.51 7.92
CA LEU A 174 -17.14 -3.53 7.67
C LEU A 174 -17.70 -4.96 7.62
N LEU A 175 -17.02 -5.86 6.92
CA LEU A 175 -17.44 -7.27 6.86
C LEU A 175 -17.36 -7.96 8.21
N ALA A 176 -16.32 -7.64 9.02
CA ALA A 176 -16.15 -8.17 10.35
C ALA A 176 -17.27 -7.72 11.30
N GLU A 177 -17.64 -6.44 11.27
CA GLU A 177 -18.76 -5.87 12.02
C GLU A 177 -20.10 -6.51 11.61
N GLU A 178 -20.35 -6.69 10.33
CA GLU A 178 -21.58 -7.34 9.83
C GLU A 178 -21.66 -8.83 10.18
N VAL A 179 -20.53 -9.55 10.17
CA VAL A 179 -20.47 -10.96 10.64
C VAL A 179 -20.82 -11.07 12.12
N GLU A 180 -20.25 -10.20 12.96
CA GLU A 180 -20.53 -10.15 14.38
C GLU A 180 -21.98 -9.78 14.67
N LYS A 181 -22.49 -8.71 14.08
CA LYS A 181 -23.86 -8.23 14.21
C LYS A 181 -24.91 -9.29 13.86
N ARG A 182 -24.61 -10.12 12.86
CA ARG A 182 -25.52 -11.20 12.41
C ARG A 182 -25.31 -12.51 13.15
N GLY A 183 -24.29 -12.63 13.98
CA GLY A 183 -23.98 -13.86 14.72
C GLY A 183 -23.66 -15.04 13.80
N ILE A 184 -23.01 -14.80 12.64
CA ILE A 184 -22.74 -15.83 11.62
C ILE A 184 -21.27 -16.28 11.59
N LYS A 185 -20.45 -15.92 12.57
CA LYS A 185 -19.04 -16.28 12.63
C LYS A 185 -18.82 -17.79 12.43
N ASP A 186 -19.61 -18.62 13.09
CA ASP A 186 -19.50 -20.08 13.01
C ASP A 186 -19.98 -20.67 11.68
N LYS A 187 -20.58 -19.85 10.81
CA LYS A 187 -21.04 -20.25 9.47
C LYS A 187 -20.04 -19.95 8.37
N ILE A 188 -19.00 -19.15 8.65
CA ILE A 188 -17.92 -18.82 7.72
C ILE A 188 -16.68 -19.66 8.00
N CYS A 189 -15.91 -19.97 6.95
CA CYS A 189 -14.73 -20.82 7.04
C CYS A 189 -13.42 -20.01 6.89
N LEU A 190 -13.48 -18.69 7.00
CA LEU A 190 -12.31 -17.82 6.88
C LEU A 190 -11.27 -18.17 7.95
N ARG A 191 -10.00 -18.19 7.56
CA ARG A 191 -8.86 -18.40 8.45
C ARG A 191 -7.74 -17.39 8.23
N LYS A 192 -7.70 -16.76 7.07
CA LYS A 192 -6.69 -15.75 6.72
C LYS A 192 -7.32 -14.57 5.99
N GLY A 193 -6.68 -13.41 6.14
CA GLY A 193 -6.99 -12.20 5.38
C GLY A 193 -5.73 -11.59 4.79
N VAL A 194 -5.78 -11.18 3.52
CA VAL A 194 -4.75 -10.39 2.86
C VAL A 194 -5.34 -9.05 2.51
N VAL A 195 -4.88 -8.01 3.17
CA VAL A 195 -5.41 -6.65 3.04
C VAL A 195 -4.34 -5.66 2.67
N GLY A 196 -4.73 -4.56 2.02
CA GLY A 196 -3.83 -3.51 1.61
C GLY A 196 -4.58 -2.35 0.97
N SER A 197 -3.87 -1.56 0.17
CA SER A 197 -4.36 -0.36 -0.53
C SER A 197 -4.66 0.84 0.38
N GLU A 198 -4.81 0.63 1.67
CA GLU A 198 -5.02 1.64 2.69
C GLU A 198 -4.08 1.38 3.85
N ARG A 199 -3.75 2.44 4.55
CA ARG A 199 -3.07 2.31 5.83
C ARG A 199 -4.07 1.92 6.91
N TRP A 200 -3.66 1.06 7.83
CA TRP A 200 -4.44 0.58 8.96
C TRP A 200 -3.55 0.30 10.19
N GLY A 201 -4.07 0.66 11.36
CA GLY A 201 -3.36 0.49 12.63
C GLY A 201 -3.61 -0.87 13.26
N ASP A 202 -2.83 -1.18 14.30
CA ASP A 202 -2.93 -2.46 15.01
C ASP A 202 -4.30 -2.64 15.69
N LYS A 203 -4.95 -1.57 16.10
CA LYS A 203 -6.29 -1.63 16.71
C LYS A 203 -7.34 -2.16 15.72
N MET A 204 -7.35 -1.62 14.51
CA MET A 204 -8.23 -2.11 13.43
C MET A 204 -7.89 -3.55 13.07
N ARG A 205 -6.60 -3.89 12.97
CA ARG A 205 -6.14 -5.28 12.74
C ARG A 205 -6.72 -6.22 13.80
N ASN A 206 -6.54 -5.89 15.09
CA ASN A 206 -7.00 -6.70 16.20
C ASN A 206 -8.53 -6.85 16.20
N SER A 207 -9.27 -5.77 15.89
CA SER A 207 -10.72 -5.81 15.77
C SER A 207 -11.18 -6.78 14.66
N ILE A 208 -10.60 -6.68 13.47
CA ILE A 208 -10.92 -7.59 12.35
C ILE A 208 -10.57 -9.04 12.71
N GLN A 209 -9.37 -9.27 13.25
CA GLN A 209 -8.90 -10.61 13.62
C GLN A 209 -9.81 -11.26 14.67
N SER A 210 -10.22 -10.52 15.69
CA SER A 210 -11.08 -11.05 16.78
C SER A 210 -12.50 -11.35 16.28
N LYS A 211 -13.09 -10.44 15.50
CA LYS A 211 -14.45 -10.58 14.99
C LYS A 211 -14.58 -11.72 13.97
N LEU A 212 -13.63 -11.84 13.05
CA LEU A 212 -13.64 -12.91 12.04
C LEU A 212 -12.96 -14.20 12.49
N GLY A 213 -12.07 -14.16 13.49
CA GLY A 213 -11.29 -15.32 13.95
C GLY A 213 -10.18 -15.71 12.96
N ILE A 214 -9.52 -14.75 12.32
CA ILE A 214 -8.56 -14.96 11.23
C ILE A 214 -7.20 -14.31 11.50
N GLU A 215 -6.16 -14.81 10.83
CA GLU A 215 -4.86 -14.12 10.75
C GLU A 215 -4.87 -13.12 9.60
N MET A 216 -4.34 -11.90 9.83
CA MET A 216 -4.32 -10.84 8.82
C MET A 216 -2.89 -10.56 8.37
N TYR A 217 -2.71 -10.35 7.07
CA TYR A 217 -1.43 -10.01 6.44
C TYR A 217 -1.58 -8.73 5.62
N ASP A 218 -0.65 -7.79 5.81
CA ASP A 218 -0.59 -6.55 5.05
C ASP A 218 0.18 -6.78 3.74
N ILE A 219 -0.37 -6.31 2.61
CA ILE A 219 0.21 -6.44 1.28
C ILE A 219 0.48 -5.06 0.69
N TYR A 220 1.68 -4.88 0.14
CA TYR A 220 2.13 -3.62 -0.44
C TYR A 220 2.18 -3.65 -1.96
N GLY A 221 1.92 -2.49 -2.54
CA GLY A 221 2.11 -2.23 -3.96
C GLY A 221 1.38 -0.99 -4.46
N LEU A 222 1.74 -0.58 -5.66
CA LEU A 222 1.19 0.60 -6.32
C LEU A 222 1.02 0.32 -7.80
N THR A 223 -0.01 0.92 -8.38
CA THR A 223 -0.40 0.73 -9.81
C THR A 223 0.75 1.03 -10.75
N GLU A 224 1.54 2.05 -10.45
CA GLU A 224 2.63 2.53 -11.27
C GLU A 224 3.72 1.47 -11.48
N VAL A 225 3.96 0.60 -10.50
CA VAL A 225 5.01 -0.43 -10.57
C VAL A 225 4.48 -1.71 -11.18
N TYR A 226 3.64 -2.45 -10.47
CA TYR A 226 2.92 -3.64 -10.96
C TYR A 226 1.48 -3.69 -10.44
N GLY A 227 1.19 -3.05 -9.32
CA GLY A 227 -0.01 -3.19 -8.52
C GLY A 227 0.31 -3.77 -7.14
N PRO A 228 -0.67 -4.21 -6.36
CA PRO A 228 -0.44 -4.90 -5.11
C PRO A 228 0.34 -6.21 -5.34
N GLY A 229 1.05 -6.66 -4.32
CA GLY A 229 1.79 -7.92 -4.37
C GLY A 229 3.29 -7.77 -4.63
N ILE A 230 3.85 -6.56 -4.65
CA ILE A 230 5.30 -6.36 -4.71
C ILE A 230 5.98 -6.60 -3.36
N GLY A 231 5.20 -6.68 -2.29
CA GLY A 231 5.66 -7.06 -0.96
C GLY A 231 4.50 -7.47 -0.07
N ILE A 232 4.78 -8.26 0.97
CA ILE A 232 3.81 -8.77 1.93
C ILE A 232 4.46 -9.06 3.28
N GLU A 233 3.68 -8.97 4.35
CA GLU A 233 4.05 -9.50 5.66
C GLU A 233 4.18 -11.04 5.63
N CYS A 234 5.12 -11.57 6.39
CA CYS A 234 5.20 -13.00 6.68
C CYS A 234 4.50 -13.34 8.01
N LYS A 235 4.54 -14.60 8.41
CA LYS A 235 3.97 -15.09 9.67
C LYS A 235 4.40 -14.34 10.93
N ASN A 236 5.54 -13.65 10.90
CA ASN A 236 6.02 -12.87 12.04
C ASN A 236 5.32 -11.51 12.16
N GLN A 237 4.69 -11.03 11.10
CA GLN A 237 3.99 -9.72 11.03
C GLN A 237 4.87 -8.52 11.42
N GLU A 238 6.19 -8.64 11.24
CA GLU A 238 7.19 -7.63 11.52
C GLU A 238 7.76 -7.06 10.22
N GLY A 239 6.97 -6.21 9.56
CA GLY A 239 7.33 -5.63 8.27
C GLY A 239 7.05 -6.55 7.09
N MET A 240 7.35 -6.05 5.88
CA MET A 240 7.00 -6.66 4.60
C MET A 240 8.25 -7.06 3.84
N HIS A 241 8.29 -8.28 3.32
CA HIS A 241 9.32 -8.72 2.36
C HIS A 241 9.00 -8.16 0.99
N ILE A 242 10.02 -7.61 0.31
CA ILE A 242 9.93 -7.09 -1.05
C ILE A 242 10.69 -8.01 -1.99
N TRP A 243 10.18 -8.24 -3.18
CA TRP A 243 10.74 -9.17 -4.16
C TRP A 243 11.95 -8.57 -4.88
N ASP A 244 13.16 -8.73 -4.31
CA ASP A 244 14.43 -8.14 -4.79
C ASP A 244 14.87 -8.64 -6.17
N ASP A 245 14.28 -9.72 -6.66
CA ASP A 245 14.48 -10.24 -8.01
C ASP A 245 13.62 -9.52 -9.07
N PHE A 246 12.61 -8.78 -8.65
CA PHE A 246 11.76 -7.96 -9.52
C PHE A 246 11.99 -6.47 -9.36
N LEU A 247 12.45 -6.05 -8.18
CA LEU A 247 12.55 -4.64 -7.80
C LEU A 247 13.87 -4.35 -7.09
N TYR A 248 14.48 -3.22 -7.43
CA TYR A 248 15.50 -2.60 -6.60
C TYR A 248 14.86 -1.48 -5.78
N VAL A 249 15.10 -1.50 -4.47
CA VAL A 249 14.49 -0.57 -3.50
C VAL A 249 15.58 0.29 -2.89
N GLU A 250 15.41 1.59 -2.98
CA GLU A 250 16.18 2.60 -2.24
C GLU A 250 15.29 3.17 -1.12
N LEU A 251 15.89 3.48 0.02
CA LEU A 251 15.26 4.28 1.07
C LEU A 251 16.06 5.57 1.22
N LEU A 252 15.44 6.67 0.86
CA LEU A 252 16.12 7.94 0.71
C LEU A 252 15.51 9.00 1.64
N ASN A 253 16.35 9.89 2.13
CA ASN A 253 15.87 11.07 2.82
C ASN A 253 15.04 11.94 1.82
N PRO A 254 13.77 12.22 2.09
CA PRO A 254 12.90 12.90 1.12
C PRO A 254 13.29 14.37 0.86
N ARG A 255 14.20 14.93 1.67
CA ARG A 255 14.70 16.31 1.49
C ARG A 255 16.01 16.39 0.73
N THR A 256 16.94 15.47 1.00
CA THR A 256 18.27 15.47 0.40
C THR A 256 18.40 14.52 -0.79
N GLY A 257 17.56 13.49 -0.86
CA GLY A 257 17.64 12.43 -1.87
C GLY A 257 18.76 11.42 -1.60
N GLU A 258 19.43 11.52 -0.45
CA GLU A 258 20.52 10.63 -0.06
C GLU A 258 20.01 9.38 0.66
N PRO A 259 20.69 8.23 0.55
CA PRO A 259 20.35 7.02 1.27
C PRO A 259 20.28 7.23 2.79
N VAL A 260 19.27 6.64 3.45
CA VAL A 260 19.20 6.59 4.91
C VAL A 260 19.78 5.28 5.44
N PRO A 261 20.39 5.28 6.63
CA PRO A 261 20.83 4.05 7.31
C PRO A 261 19.67 3.08 7.55
N ASP A 262 19.99 1.77 7.65
CA ASP A 262 19.03 0.77 8.06
C ASP A 262 18.44 1.12 9.45
N GLY A 263 17.13 1.01 9.61
CA GLY A 263 16.39 1.42 10.81
C GLY A 263 15.91 2.88 10.80
N GLU A 264 16.43 3.72 9.91
CA GLU A 264 15.97 5.10 9.75
C GLU A 264 14.88 5.21 8.68
N VAL A 265 13.93 6.13 8.92
CA VAL A 265 12.80 6.35 8.00
C VAL A 265 13.25 7.11 6.77
N GLY A 266 12.97 6.54 5.60
CA GLY A 266 13.20 7.14 4.29
C GLY A 266 12.00 6.97 3.38
N GLU A 267 11.98 7.72 2.28
CA GLU A 267 11.04 7.55 1.18
C GLU A 267 11.45 6.33 0.36
N ILE A 268 10.48 5.49 0.04
CA ILE A 268 10.68 4.34 -0.84
C ILE A 268 10.81 4.83 -2.28
N VAL A 269 11.95 4.50 -2.90
CA VAL A 269 12.20 4.72 -4.32
C VAL A 269 12.38 3.37 -5.00
N LEU A 270 11.64 3.13 -6.10
CA LEU A 270 11.58 1.84 -6.76
C LEU A 270 12.14 1.89 -8.17
N THR A 271 12.96 0.89 -8.51
CA THR A 271 13.38 0.61 -9.88
C THR A 271 12.95 -0.79 -10.26
N THR A 272 12.23 -0.95 -11.37
CA THR A 272 11.82 -2.26 -11.87
C THR A 272 12.97 -2.94 -12.59
N LEU A 273 13.26 -4.20 -12.25
CA LEU A 273 14.42 -4.92 -12.80
C LEU A 273 14.11 -5.70 -14.07
N VAL A 274 12.87 -6.17 -14.23
CA VAL A 274 12.50 -7.11 -15.31
C VAL A 274 11.23 -6.70 -16.08
N LYS A 275 10.55 -5.63 -15.68
CA LYS A 275 9.32 -5.16 -16.32
C LYS A 275 9.60 -4.68 -17.74
N GLU A 276 8.77 -5.09 -18.69
CA GLU A 276 9.00 -4.79 -20.11
C GLU A 276 8.13 -3.66 -20.65
N GLY A 277 6.83 -3.70 -20.33
CA GLY A 277 5.86 -2.76 -20.92
C GLY A 277 6.10 -1.30 -20.52
N ALA A 278 6.34 -1.07 -19.22
CA ALA A 278 6.66 0.26 -18.70
C ALA A 278 7.66 0.13 -17.55
N PRO A 279 8.96 -0.02 -17.83
CA PRO A 279 10.00 0.03 -16.81
C PRO A 279 10.01 1.37 -16.08
N LEU A 280 10.25 1.33 -14.77
CA LEU A 280 10.45 2.53 -13.96
C LEU A 280 11.87 2.57 -13.40
N ILE A 281 12.50 3.73 -13.49
CA ILE A 281 13.84 3.99 -12.98
C ILE A 281 13.73 5.05 -11.89
N ARG A 282 14.17 4.71 -10.67
CA ARG A 282 14.19 5.58 -9.48
C ARG A 282 12.86 6.32 -9.27
N PHE A 283 11.77 5.56 -9.27
CA PHE A 283 10.42 6.11 -9.08
C PHE A 283 10.16 6.43 -7.61
N GLN A 284 9.93 7.70 -7.30
CA GLN A 284 9.54 8.15 -5.97
C GLN A 284 8.08 7.83 -5.70
N THR A 285 7.86 7.00 -4.68
CA THR A 285 6.53 6.51 -4.35
C THR A 285 5.76 7.45 -3.43
N HIS A 286 6.47 8.34 -2.75
CA HIS A 286 6.02 9.11 -1.60
C HIS A 286 5.73 8.29 -0.34
N ASP A 287 5.79 6.97 -0.38
CA ASP A 287 5.60 6.12 0.78
C ASP A 287 6.85 6.11 1.67
N LEU A 288 6.66 6.18 2.99
CA LEU A 288 7.70 6.20 3.99
C LEU A 288 7.80 4.85 4.71
N ALA A 289 9.01 4.34 4.81
CA ALA A 289 9.32 3.12 5.56
C ALA A 289 10.75 3.18 6.08
N TYR A 290 11.14 2.24 6.93
CA TYR A 290 12.54 1.93 7.22
C TYR A 290 12.85 0.49 6.84
N LYS A 291 14.13 0.20 6.60
CA LYS A 291 14.59 -1.16 6.32
C LYS A 291 15.07 -1.83 7.60
N TYR A 292 14.77 -3.10 7.75
CA TYR A 292 15.36 -3.92 8.80
C TYR A 292 16.76 -4.37 8.38
N ALA A 293 17.75 -4.18 9.26
CA ALA A 293 19.10 -4.65 9.06
C ALA A 293 19.20 -6.18 9.20
N GLU A 294 18.46 -6.73 10.18
CA GLU A 294 18.55 -8.13 10.54
C GLU A 294 17.67 -9.02 9.64
N PRO A 295 18.15 -10.22 9.28
CA PRO A 295 17.35 -11.20 8.57
C PRO A 295 16.07 -11.56 9.35
N CYS A 296 15.00 -11.86 8.61
CA CYS A 296 13.76 -12.29 9.24
C CYS A 296 13.86 -13.75 9.70
N SER A 297 13.40 -14.04 10.91
CA SER A 297 13.32 -15.40 11.45
C SER A 297 12.32 -16.32 10.71
N CYS A 298 11.53 -15.78 9.78
CA CYS A 298 10.66 -16.58 8.90
C CYS A 298 11.46 -17.43 7.90
N GLY A 299 12.74 -17.10 7.65
CA GLY A 299 13.66 -17.81 6.74
C GLY A 299 13.67 -17.28 5.30
N LEU A 300 12.82 -16.33 4.94
CA LEU A 300 12.86 -15.64 3.64
C LEU A 300 14.11 -14.74 3.55
N LYS A 301 14.79 -14.80 2.41
CA LYS A 301 16.03 -14.04 2.16
C LYS A 301 15.80 -12.67 1.50
N TYR A 302 14.56 -12.34 1.17
CA TYR A 302 14.20 -11.06 0.56
C TYR A 302 14.35 -9.91 1.56
N SER A 303 14.71 -8.74 1.05
CA SER A 303 14.77 -7.52 1.86
C SER A 303 13.45 -7.26 2.57
N ARG A 304 13.55 -6.70 3.78
CA ARG A 304 12.38 -6.43 4.60
C ARG A 304 12.31 -4.95 4.97
N ILE A 305 11.18 -4.33 4.67
CA ILE A 305 10.85 -2.96 5.09
C ILE A 305 9.78 -2.98 6.18
N SER A 306 9.66 -1.91 6.94
CA SER A 306 8.57 -1.73 7.90
C SER A 306 7.21 -1.72 7.19
N LYS A 307 6.12 -1.76 7.96
CA LYS A 307 4.82 -1.27 7.47
C LYS A 307 4.98 0.15 6.95
N ILE A 308 4.13 0.54 6.01
CA ILE A 308 4.13 1.92 5.52
C ILE A 308 3.78 2.87 6.66
N ILE A 309 4.71 3.73 7.03
CA ILE A 309 4.59 4.65 8.15
C ILE A 309 3.69 5.83 7.79
N GLY A 310 3.75 6.27 6.54
CA GLY A 310 2.99 7.40 6.02
C GLY A 310 3.40 7.70 4.60
N ARG A 311 2.97 8.87 4.11
CA ARG A 311 3.36 9.40 2.81
C ARG A 311 3.87 10.82 2.95
N THR A 312 4.84 11.19 2.15
CA THR A 312 5.37 12.56 2.13
C THR A 312 4.35 13.57 1.62
N ASP A 313 3.37 13.13 0.81
CA ASP A 313 2.28 13.93 0.26
C ASP A 313 0.96 13.87 1.07
N ASP A 314 0.85 12.98 2.06
CA ASP A 314 -0.31 12.90 2.98
C ASP A 314 -0.04 13.63 4.32
N MET A 315 1.13 14.22 4.49
CA MET A 315 1.46 14.94 5.72
C MET A 315 0.76 16.32 5.74
N VAL A 316 0.27 16.69 6.90
CA VAL A 316 -0.19 18.05 7.16
C VAL A 316 0.73 18.74 8.16
N LYS A 317 1.05 20.01 7.91
CA LYS A 317 1.84 20.83 8.84
C LYS A 317 0.90 21.73 9.62
N VAL A 318 0.81 21.50 10.94
CA VAL A 318 -0.05 22.28 11.84
C VAL A 318 0.80 22.88 12.95
N LYS A 319 0.80 24.21 13.09
CA LYS A 319 1.57 24.93 14.13
C LYS A 319 3.06 24.54 14.17
N GLY A 320 3.66 24.24 13.02
CA GLY A 320 5.07 23.84 12.92
C GLY A 320 5.33 22.33 13.10
N CYS A 321 4.34 21.57 13.56
CA CYS A 321 4.43 20.10 13.68
C CYS A 321 4.01 19.44 12.38
N ILE A 322 4.72 18.38 11.99
CA ILE A 322 4.34 17.52 10.86
C ILE A 322 3.51 16.37 11.42
N ILE A 323 2.30 16.22 10.93
CA ILE A 323 1.35 15.19 11.35
C ILE A 323 1.10 14.25 10.18
N PHE A 324 1.38 12.98 10.40
CA PHE A 324 1.03 11.88 9.50
C PHE A 324 -0.19 11.12 10.04
N PRO A 325 -0.94 10.41 9.20
CA PRO A 325 -1.93 9.43 9.69
C PRO A 325 -1.37 8.50 10.76
N SER A 326 -0.10 8.06 10.61
CA SER A 326 0.59 7.24 11.60
C SER A 326 0.75 7.87 12.98
N THR A 327 0.96 9.17 13.02
CA THR A 327 1.07 9.89 14.30
C THR A 327 -0.24 9.79 15.07
N ILE A 328 -1.37 9.89 14.35
CA ILE A 328 -2.70 9.76 14.96
C ILE A 328 -2.93 8.31 15.43
N GLU A 329 -2.65 7.34 14.57
CA GLU A 329 -2.83 5.91 14.87
C GLU A 329 -1.97 5.44 16.04
N GLU A 330 -0.74 5.94 16.17
CA GLU A 330 0.14 5.63 17.30
C GLU A 330 -0.44 6.16 18.62
N VAL A 331 -1.04 7.35 18.60
CA VAL A 331 -1.77 7.88 19.76
C VAL A 331 -2.99 7.02 20.10
N LEU A 332 -3.76 6.66 19.10
CA LEU A 332 -5.02 5.91 19.30
C LEU A 332 -4.79 4.46 19.74
N LYS A 333 -3.64 3.89 19.44
CA LYS A 333 -3.30 2.49 19.70
C LYS A 333 -3.53 2.07 21.15
N ASP A 334 -3.14 2.92 22.10
CA ASP A 334 -3.18 2.62 23.53
C ASP A 334 -4.41 3.21 24.26
N ILE A 335 -5.34 3.86 23.53
CA ILE A 335 -6.57 4.41 24.13
C ILE A 335 -7.63 3.29 24.22
N PRO A 336 -8.12 2.96 25.43
CA PRO A 336 -9.18 1.97 25.58
C PRO A 336 -10.53 2.50 25.09
N GLY A 337 -11.44 1.59 24.71
CA GLY A 337 -12.83 1.91 24.39
C GLY A 337 -13.03 2.67 23.08
N ILE A 338 -12.10 2.57 22.12
CA ILE A 338 -12.28 3.12 20.77
C ILE A 338 -12.14 2.01 19.72
N THR A 339 -12.85 2.17 18.60
CA THR A 339 -12.85 1.20 17.48
C THR A 339 -11.57 1.23 16.65
N GLY A 340 -10.80 2.33 16.71
CA GLY A 340 -9.65 2.60 15.86
C GLY A 340 -10.00 3.38 14.57
N GLU A 341 -11.29 3.64 14.31
CA GLU A 341 -11.72 4.53 13.24
C GLU A 341 -11.58 6.00 13.67
N TYR A 342 -11.06 6.82 12.76
CA TYR A 342 -10.89 8.25 13.00
C TYR A 342 -10.95 9.05 11.71
N LYS A 343 -11.20 10.36 11.87
CA LYS A 343 -11.06 11.39 10.83
C LYS A 343 -10.34 12.59 11.43
N ALA A 344 -9.46 13.21 10.68
CA ALA A 344 -8.75 14.42 11.07
C ALA A 344 -9.07 15.55 10.09
N GLU A 345 -9.35 16.73 10.61
CA GLU A 345 -9.55 17.95 9.84
C GLU A 345 -8.58 19.03 10.30
N VAL A 346 -8.01 19.75 9.34
CA VAL A 346 -7.15 20.90 9.61
C VAL A 346 -7.79 22.13 9.03
N ASP A 347 -8.13 23.07 9.89
CA ASP A 347 -8.81 24.31 9.54
C ASP A 347 -7.97 25.52 9.96
N HIS A 348 -8.22 26.68 9.34
CA HIS A 348 -7.67 27.96 9.74
C HIS A 348 -8.73 28.76 10.46
N ILE A 349 -8.72 28.75 11.80
CA ILE A 349 -9.75 29.39 12.65
C ILE A 349 -9.14 30.55 13.43
N ASN A 350 -9.71 31.74 13.27
CA ASN A 350 -9.27 32.96 13.97
C ASN A 350 -7.75 33.24 13.84
N GLY A 351 -7.21 33.07 12.63
CA GLY A 351 -5.79 33.32 12.33
C GLY A 351 -4.83 32.23 12.86
N ARG A 352 -5.33 31.07 13.23
CA ARG A 352 -4.53 29.95 13.73
C ARG A 352 -4.96 28.63 13.12
N ASP A 353 -3.98 27.79 12.81
CA ASP A 353 -4.27 26.41 12.38
C ASP A 353 -4.76 25.59 13.56
N GLN A 354 -5.83 24.83 13.33
CA GLN A 354 -6.41 23.91 14.29
C GLN A 354 -6.52 22.51 13.69
N LEU A 355 -6.01 21.53 14.42
CA LEU A 355 -6.27 20.12 14.14
C LEU A 355 -7.45 19.66 14.97
N THR A 356 -8.47 19.11 14.31
CA THR A 356 -9.63 18.47 14.94
C THR A 356 -9.62 17.00 14.63
N LEU A 357 -9.63 16.15 15.66
CA LEU A 357 -9.72 14.70 15.55
C LEU A 357 -11.13 14.25 15.91
N PHE A 358 -11.78 13.52 15.00
CA PHE A 358 -13.01 12.79 15.27
C PHE A 358 -12.59 11.34 15.52
N VAL A 359 -12.86 10.82 16.73
CA VAL A 359 -12.47 9.48 17.16
C VAL A 359 -13.73 8.71 17.52
N GLU A 360 -13.88 7.52 16.95
CA GLU A 360 -15.04 6.68 17.15
C GLU A 360 -14.86 5.82 18.42
N ALA A 361 -15.78 5.96 19.37
CA ALA A 361 -15.80 5.18 20.61
C ALA A 361 -16.73 3.97 20.52
N GLU A 362 -16.33 2.88 21.17
CA GLU A 362 -17.17 1.69 21.36
C GLU A 362 -18.38 1.99 22.24
N GLY A 363 -19.46 1.19 22.07
CA GLY A 363 -20.68 1.38 22.84
C GLY A 363 -20.45 1.29 24.35
N GLY A 364 -20.97 2.27 25.09
CA GLY A 364 -20.87 2.32 26.56
C GLY A 364 -19.59 2.95 27.11
N THR A 365 -18.68 3.43 26.27
CA THR A 365 -17.43 4.07 26.69
C THR A 365 -17.66 5.52 27.15
N ASP A 366 -16.94 5.95 28.19
CA ASP A 366 -16.93 7.35 28.61
C ASP A 366 -16.19 8.23 27.59
N ARG A 367 -16.95 9.00 26.83
CA ARG A 367 -16.43 9.88 25.78
C ARG A 367 -15.50 10.97 26.30
N THR A 368 -15.69 11.41 27.55
CA THR A 368 -14.84 12.42 28.17
C THR A 368 -13.46 11.86 28.48
N GLU A 369 -13.41 10.66 29.02
CA GLU A 369 -12.15 9.96 29.30
C GLU A 369 -11.36 9.70 28.00
N VAL A 370 -12.02 9.22 26.94
CA VAL A 370 -11.41 9.05 25.61
C VAL A 370 -10.86 10.37 25.08
N SER A 371 -11.64 11.45 25.12
CA SER A 371 -11.22 12.77 24.62
C SER A 371 -9.97 13.29 25.33
N LEU A 372 -9.95 13.19 26.66
CA LEU A 372 -8.80 13.61 27.48
C LEU A 372 -7.57 12.74 27.23
N GLY A 373 -7.74 11.43 27.13
CA GLY A 373 -6.67 10.47 26.84
C GLY A 373 -6.03 10.74 25.49
N VAL A 374 -6.83 10.89 24.43
CA VAL A 374 -6.34 11.21 23.08
C VAL A 374 -5.60 12.54 23.07
N ALA A 375 -6.17 13.58 23.65
CA ALA A 375 -5.54 14.92 23.68
C ALA A 375 -4.20 14.90 24.44
N PHE A 376 -4.13 14.17 25.56
CA PHE A 376 -2.92 14.02 26.38
C PHE A 376 -1.83 13.29 25.60
N HIS A 377 -2.09 12.09 25.09
CA HIS A 377 -1.11 11.27 24.37
C HIS A 377 -0.65 11.96 23.07
N PHE A 378 -1.56 12.62 22.38
CA PHE A 378 -1.21 13.38 21.17
C PHE A 378 -0.26 14.54 21.49
N LYS A 379 -0.50 15.26 22.59
CA LYS A 379 0.37 16.35 23.06
C LYS A 379 1.75 15.85 23.47
N GLU A 380 1.83 14.70 24.13
CA GLU A 380 3.12 14.09 24.50
C GLU A 380 3.94 13.74 23.25
N LEU A 381 3.32 13.14 22.24
CA LEU A 381 4.00 12.69 21.02
C LEU A 381 4.34 13.85 20.10
N SER A 382 3.41 14.77 19.83
CA SER A 382 3.53 15.80 18.79
C SER A 382 3.83 17.21 19.34
N LYS A 383 3.83 17.38 20.67
CA LYS A 383 3.94 18.68 21.36
C LYS A 383 2.81 19.67 21.02
N MET A 384 1.73 19.19 20.42
CA MET A 384 0.54 19.94 20.05
C MET A 384 -0.71 19.23 20.59
N ALA A 385 -1.67 20.00 21.12
CA ALA A 385 -2.97 19.46 21.51
C ALA A 385 -3.99 19.67 20.39
N PRO A 386 -4.63 18.61 19.88
CA PRO A 386 -5.75 18.72 18.95
C PRO A 386 -7.05 19.06 19.70
N VAL A 387 -8.06 19.49 18.97
CA VAL A 387 -9.45 19.40 19.43
C VAL A 387 -9.92 17.97 19.20
N VAL A 388 -10.49 17.32 20.19
CA VAL A 388 -10.92 15.90 20.09
C VAL A 388 -12.44 15.82 20.24
N ASN A 389 -13.10 15.36 19.18
CA ASN A 389 -14.53 15.06 19.15
C ASN A 389 -14.73 13.55 19.18
N VAL A 390 -15.28 13.04 20.25
CA VAL A 390 -15.60 11.60 20.38
C VAL A 390 -17.03 11.36 19.90
N ILE A 391 -17.15 10.50 18.90
CA ILE A 391 -18.40 10.14 18.23
C ILE A 391 -18.78 8.69 18.55
N GLY A 392 -20.01 8.30 18.27
CA GLY A 392 -20.50 6.96 18.53
C GLY A 392 -20.01 5.92 17.54
N GLU A 393 -20.08 4.66 17.96
CA GLU A 393 -19.74 3.52 17.12
C GLU A 393 -20.59 3.50 15.84
N GLY A 394 -19.94 3.36 14.67
CA GLY A 394 -20.59 3.36 13.36
C GLY A 394 -20.98 4.73 12.82
N GLU A 395 -20.68 5.84 13.52
CA GLU A 395 -20.99 7.19 13.01
C GLU A 395 -20.02 7.66 11.94
N LEU A 396 -18.77 7.17 11.92
CA LEU A 396 -17.89 7.41 10.77
C LEU A 396 -18.28 6.49 9.60
N PRO A 397 -18.39 7.05 8.38
CA PRO A 397 -18.78 6.26 7.23
C PRO A 397 -17.74 5.18 6.92
N ARG A 398 -18.16 3.93 6.82
CA ARG A 398 -17.33 2.84 6.32
C ARG A 398 -17.25 2.90 4.81
N SER A 399 -16.05 2.89 4.26
CA SER A 399 -15.84 2.96 2.82
C SER A 399 -15.71 1.57 2.20
N THR A 400 -16.31 1.39 1.03
CA THR A 400 -16.06 0.24 0.15
C THR A 400 -14.87 0.48 -0.79
N LYS A 401 -14.27 1.69 -0.70
CA LYS A 401 -13.12 2.15 -1.48
C LYS A 401 -12.05 2.66 -0.51
N LYS A 402 -10.92 3.16 -1.04
CA LYS A 402 -9.86 3.79 -0.25
C LYS A 402 -10.42 4.95 0.59
N THR A 403 -10.16 4.95 1.89
CA THR A 403 -10.59 5.98 2.85
C THR A 403 -9.54 7.07 2.97
N GLN A 404 -9.93 8.31 2.76
CA GLN A 404 -9.13 9.48 3.15
C GLN A 404 -9.39 9.78 4.63
N ARG A 405 -8.33 9.93 5.42
CA ARG A 405 -8.43 10.14 6.87
C ARG A 405 -8.06 11.55 7.32
N ILE A 406 -7.26 12.28 6.55
CA ILE A 406 -6.85 13.65 6.86
C ILE A 406 -7.38 14.58 5.77
N PHE A 407 -8.04 15.66 6.19
CA PHE A 407 -8.61 16.69 5.34
C PHE A 407 -7.98 18.03 5.72
N ASP A 408 -7.27 18.64 4.81
CA ASP A 408 -6.73 20.00 4.97
C ASP A 408 -7.69 20.99 4.30
N ASN A 409 -8.37 21.77 5.11
CA ASN A 409 -9.42 22.72 4.68
C ASN A 409 -8.91 24.18 4.69
N ARG A 410 -7.59 24.38 4.71
CA ARG A 410 -6.98 25.70 4.89
C ARG A 410 -6.83 26.53 3.62
N GLU A 411 -7.33 26.08 2.48
CA GLU A 411 -7.29 26.84 1.23
C GLU A 411 -8.36 27.95 1.16
#